data_8ec70b66be5c436db4746170df02b222
#
_entry.id   8ec70b66be5c436db4746170df02b222
#
_cell.length_a   1.000
_cell.length_b   1.000
_cell.length_c   1.000
_cell.angle_alpha   90.00
_cell.angle_beta   90.00
_cell.angle_gamma   90.00
#
_symmetry.space_group_name_H-M   'P 1'
#
loop_
_entity.id
_entity.type
_entity.pdbx_description
1 polymer ?
#
loop_
_entity_poly.entity_id
_entity_poly.type
_entity_poly.pdbx_seq_one_letter_code
_entity_poly.pdbx_strand_id
1 'polypeptide(L)'
;VGGQDTVQTQSVVPVSWEISCNLCHNEEGISTATNILRAHDRLHSTKLEQSKPVACGACHAQPALGWSGISGRPSLSRAMHGSHASRMSLANLDVDCYACHPGIRTQCLRDVHFSSGMECTSCHGSMTDVADPSRLPWQTEPRCADCHPRVPRWGFEMEQPNTLYRDSKGHHGVHCSACHGSPHAITPTVQLADNMQAIALQGKPGKIDKCTVCHTQTPDESFDHRYEAEDDGGEGEGDKAFSPLP
;
A
#
# COMPACT_ATOMS: atom_id res chain seq x y z
N VAL A 1 12.40 -32.04 16.18
CA VAL A 1 11.99 -30.67 16.49
C VAL A 1 12.31 -29.86 15.27
N GLY A 2 11.32 -29.68 14.38
CA GLY A 2 11.46 -28.91 13.16
C GLY A 2 11.36 -27.41 13.49
N GLY A 3 12.47 -26.68 13.33
CA GLY A 3 12.44 -25.23 13.30
C GLY A 3 11.67 -24.78 12.06
N GLN A 4 10.61 -24.00 12.24
CA GLN A 4 10.02 -23.27 11.13
C GLN A 4 10.96 -22.14 10.77
N ASP A 5 11.59 -22.23 9.62
CA ASP A 5 12.28 -21.09 9.02
C ASP A 5 11.26 -20.03 8.66
N THR A 6 11.23 -18.98 9.48
CA THR A 6 10.39 -17.81 9.19
C THR A 6 11.07 -17.01 8.09
N VAL A 7 10.60 -17.12 6.87
CA VAL A 7 11.02 -16.26 5.76
C VAL A 7 10.37 -14.90 5.97
N GLN A 8 11.14 -13.92 6.42
CA GLN A 8 10.70 -12.53 6.41
C GLN A 8 10.82 -11.99 4.99
N THR A 9 9.69 -11.79 4.33
CA THR A 9 9.63 -11.05 3.07
C THR A 9 9.41 -9.58 3.38
N GLN A 10 10.38 -8.75 3.08
CA GLN A 10 10.20 -7.30 3.10
C GLN A 10 9.61 -6.85 1.77
N SER A 11 8.44 -6.23 1.82
CA SER A 11 7.85 -5.59 0.66
C SER A 11 8.42 -4.19 0.51
N VAL A 12 9.15 -3.94 -0.55
CA VAL A 12 9.70 -2.63 -0.87
C VAL A 12 8.87 -2.04 -2.00
N VAL A 13 8.41 -0.80 -1.85
CA VAL A 13 7.85 -0.06 -2.99
C VAL A 13 9.01 0.33 -3.88
N PRO A 14 9.12 -0.23 -5.08
CA PRO A 14 10.22 0.10 -5.97
C PRO A 14 10.09 1.57 -6.41
N VAL A 15 11.20 2.27 -6.46
CA VAL A 15 11.27 3.53 -7.20
C VAL A 15 11.15 3.19 -8.67
N SER A 16 10.23 3.84 -9.38
CA SER A 16 9.97 3.53 -10.77
C SER A 16 11.17 3.89 -11.65
N TRP A 17 11.59 2.97 -12.49
CA TRP A 17 12.51 3.24 -13.58
C TRP A 17 11.80 3.88 -14.79
N GLU A 18 10.49 4.02 -14.76
CA GLU A 18 9.70 4.69 -15.80
C GLU A 18 10.07 6.15 -15.94
N ILE A 19 10.42 6.77 -14.80
CA ILE A 19 10.88 8.14 -14.77
C ILE A 19 12.23 8.19 -14.08
N SER A 20 13.12 8.93 -14.70
CA SER A 20 14.47 9.06 -14.21
C SER A 20 14.66 10.37 -13.45
N CYS A 21 15.32 10.31 -12.31
CA CYS A 21 15.70 11.51 -11.54
C CYS A 21 16.42 12.56 -12.39
N ASN A 22 17.05 12.15 -13.49
CA ASN A 22 17.76 13.04 -14.41
C ASN A 22 16.84 13.95 -15.22
N LEU A 23 15.53 13.81 -15.18
CA LEU A 23 14.63 14.81 -15.75
C LEU A 23 14.81 16.18 -15.10
N CYS A 24 15.09 16.18 -13.80
CA CYS A 24 15.29 17.42 -13.03
C CYS A 24 16.74 17.56 -12.53
N HIS A 25 17.41 16.44 -12.23
CA HIS A 25 18.80 16.41 -11.77
C HIS A 25 19.75 16.10 -12.95
N ASN A 26 19.89 17.07 -13.86
CA ASN A 26 20.49 16.87 -15.17
C ASN A 26 21.58 17.90 -15.52
N GLU A 27 22.30 18.44 -14.55
CA GLU A 27 23.39 19.38 -14.80
C GLU A 27 24.44 18.75 -15.72
N GLU A 28 24.83 19.51 -16.77
CA GLU A 28 25.76 19.01 -17.79
C GLU A 28 27.14 18.67 -17.18
N GLY A 29 27.70 17.58 -17.61
CA GLY A 29 29.03 17.12 -17.20
C GLY A 29 29.10 16.40 -15.86
N ILE A 30 27.98 16.24 -15.13
CA ILE A 30 27.95 15.50 -13.88
C ILE A 30 26.88 14.42 -13.87
N SER A 31 27.10 13.38 -13.07
CA SER A 31 26.08 12.34 -12.90
C SER A 31 24.89 12.84 -12.10
N THR A 32 23.71 12.29 -12.35
CA THR A 32 22.49 12.55 -11.57
C THR A 32 22.72 12.39 -10.08
N ALA A 33 23.43 11.34 -9.65
CA ALA A 33 23.77 11.14 -8.25
C ALA A 33 24.61 12.28 -7.67
N THR A 34 25.60 12.78 -8.42
CA THR A 34 26.41 13.94 -8.02
C THR A 34 25.56 15.20 -7.90
N ASN A 35 24.67 15.44 -8.86
CA ASN A 35 23.77 16.60 -8.82
C ASN A 35 22.86 16.55 -7.58
N ILE A 36 22.27 15.40 -7.25
CA ILE A 36 21.45 15.21 -6.06
C ILE A 36 22.27 15.48 -4.79
N LEU A 37 23.47 14.92 -4.67
CA LEU A 37 24.32 15.13 -3.49
C LEU A 37 24.75 16.58 -3.33
N ARG A 38 25.09 17.27 -4.41
CA ARG A 38 25.35 18.74 -4.39
C ARG A 38 24.15 19.52 -3.89
N ALA A 39 22.95 19.20 -4.38
CA ALA A 39 21.73 19.85 -3.93
C ALA A 39 21.53 19.62 -2.43
N HIS A 40 21.73 18.40 -1.96
CA HIS A 40 21.66 18.06 -0.55
C HIS A 40 22.70 18.82 0.29
N ASP A 41 23.95 18.82 -0.15
CA ASP A 41 25.04 19.52 0.54
C ASP A 41 24.77 21.01 0.68
N ARG A 42 24.27 21.63 -0.39
CA ARG A 42 23.88 23.05 -0.40
C ARG A 42 22.74 23.38 0.54
N LEU A 43 21.72 22.48 0.60
CA LEU A 43 20.52 22.70 1.42
C LEU A 43 20.76 22.41 2.90
N HIS A 44 21.63 21.46 3.22
CA HIS A 44 21.79 20.92 4.57
C HIS A 44 23.20 21.11 5.14
N SER A 45 24.08 21.84 4.45
CA SER A 45 25.47 22.09 4.87
C SER A 45 26.24 20.79 5.15
N THR A 46 26.02 19.78 4.32
CA THR A 46 26.73 18.50 4.36
C THR A 46 27.88 18.46 3.35
N LYS A 47 28.62 17.36 3.27
CA LYS A 47 29.74 17.15 2.33
C LYS A 47 29.64 15.76 1.67
N LEU A 48 28.42 15.34 1.34
CA LEU A 48 28.15 13.98 0.86
C LEU A 48 28.73 13.71 -0.53
N GLU A 49 28.80 14.75 -1.38
CA GLU A 49 29.42 14.64 -2.70
C GLU A 49 30.89 14.12 -2.61
N GLN A 50 31.60 14.51 -1.55
CA GLN A 50 32.98 14.09 -1.32
C GLN A 50 33.09 12.65 -0.78
N SER A 51 31.98 12.07 -0.32
CA SER A 51 31.92 10.79 0.37
C SER A 51 31.22 9.70 -0.44
N LYS A 52 31.08 9.90 -1.76
CA LYS A 52 30.44 8.92 -2.65
C LYS A 52 31.13 7.54 -2.62
N PRO A 53 30.38 6.44 -2.70
CA PRO A 53 28.92 6.32 -2.79
C PRO A 53 28.22 6.54 -1.45
N VAL A 54 27.04 7.16 -1.47
CA VAL A 54 26.24 7.46 -0.27
C VAL A 54 24.90 6.72 -0.35
N ALA A 55 24.59 5.96 0.69
CA ALA A 55 23.27 5.34 0.85
C ALA A 55 22.39 6.27 1.70
N CYS A 56 21.29 6.77 1.13
CA CYS A 56 20.39 7.71 1.83
C CYS A 56 19.85 7.11 3.15
N GLY A 57 19.53 5.82 3.15
CA GLY A 57 19.04 5.09 4.32
C GLY A 57 20.04 4.98 5.47
N ALA A 58 21.34 5.24 5.24
CA ALA A 58 22.31 5.30 6.32
C ALA A 58 22.03 6.45 7.30
N CYS A 59 21.41 7.53 6.83
CA CYS A 59 21.06 8.69 7.64
C CYS A 59 19.54 8.85 7.81
N HIS A 60 18.76 8.51 6.80
CA HIS A 60 17.31 8.62 6.80
C HIS A 60 16.68 7.24 7.02
N ALA A 61 15.94 7.07 8.12
CA ALA A 61 15.29 5.81 8.42
C ALA A 61 14.48 5.29 7.23
N GLN A 62 14.68 4.02 6.90
CA GLN A 62 13.98 3.32 5.83
C GLN A 62 13.45 1.97 6.35
N PRO A 63 12.30 1.96 7.02
CA PRO A 63 11.76 0.77 7.67
C PRO A 63 11.57 -0.42 6.73
N ALA A 64 11.23 -0.17 5.47
CA ALA A 64 11.10 -1.22 4.45
C ALA A 64 12.38 -2.05 4.25
N LEU A 65 13.55 -1.48 4.50
CA LEU A 65 14.85 -2.16 4.41
C LEU A 65 15.44 -2.46 5.80
N GLY A 66 14.70 -2.22 6.88
CA GLY A 66 15.18 -2.42 8.24
C GLY A 66 16.24 -1.39 8.68
N TRP A 67 16.36 -0.26 7.98
CA TRP A 67 17.36 0.76 8.30
C TRP A 67 16.77 1.81 9.24
N SER A 68 17.35 1.96 10.42
CA SER A 68 16.90 2.89 11.45
C SER A 68 17.32 4.34 11.21
N GLY A 69 18.30 4.57 10.33
CA GLY A 69 18.84 5.91 10.10
C GLY A 69 19.53 6.52 11.32
N ILE A 70 19.68 7.82 11.32
CA ILE A 70 20.23 8.60 12.42
C ILE A 70 19.10 9.29 13.19
N SER A 71 19.09 9.18 14.51
CA SER A 71 18.10 9.82 15.36
C SER A 71 18.01 11.33 15.10
N GLY A 72 16.80 11.87 15.08
CA GLY A 72 16.54 13.29 14.80
C GLY A 72 16.55 13.67 13.32
N ARG A 73 16.87 12.74 12.40
CA ARG A 73 16.72 12.95 10.96
C ARG A 73 15.33 12.46 10.51
N PRO A 74 14.70 13.14 9.53
CA PRO A 74 13.43 12.64 8.98
C PRO A 74 13.64 11.27 8.33
N SER A 75 12.59 10.44 8.28
CA SER A 75 12.63 9.22 7.47
C SER A 75 12.92 9.53 6.00
N LEU A 76 13.39 8.56 5.23
CA LEU A 76 13.65 8.74 3.81
C LEU A 76 12.37 9.18 3.07
N SER A 77 11.23 8.55 3.38
CA SER A 77 9.95 8.93 2.79
C SER A 77 9.64 10.41 3.05
N ARG A 78 9.70 10.85 4.32
CA ARG A 78 9.45 12.25 4.67
C ARG A 78 10.44 13.22 4.01
N ALA A 79 11.71 12.88 3.99
CA ALA A 79 12.74 13.70 3.37
C ALA A 79 12.50 13.89 1.87
N MET A 80 12.18 12.78 1.17
CA MET A 80 11.93 12.81 -0.27
C MET A 80 10.65 13.56 -0.61
N HIS A 81 9.52 13.21 -0.02
CA HIS A 81 8.25 13.87 -0.33
C HIS A 81 8.26 15.34 0.08
N GLY A 82 8.72 15.66 1.29
CA GLY A 82 8.75 17.03 1.78
C GLY A 82 9.68 17.95 0.98
N SER A 83 10.84 17.45 0.53
CA SER A 83 11.75 18.25 -0.27
C SER A 83 11.25 18.51 -1.70
N HIS A 84 10.41 17.64 -2.23
CA HIS A 84 9.89 17.74 -3.59
C HIS A 84 8.49 18.38 -3.67
N ALA A 85 7.67 18.31 -2.62
CA ALA A 85 6.28 18.77 -2.63
C ALA A 85 6.08 20.17 -3.20
N SER A 86 6.96 21.13 -2.86
CA SER A 86 6.87 22.50 -3.37
C SER A 86 7.57 22.72 -4.72
N ARG A 87 8.18 21.68 -5.29
CA ARG A 87 8.98 21.76 -6.52
C ARG A 87 8.39 21.02 -7.70
N MET A 88 7.53 20.02 -7.44
CA MET A 88 6.98 19.18 -8.49
C MET A 88 6.07 19.95 -9.44
N SER A 89 5.34 20.95 -8.96
CA SER A 89 4.52 21.83 -9.81
C SER A 89 5.32 22.52 -10.92
N LEU A 90 6.63 22.69 -10.73
CA LEU A 90 7.52 23.26 -11.73
C LEU A 90 7.87 22.29 -12.85
N ALA A 91 7.68 21.01 -12.63
CA ALA A 91 7.98 19.97 -13.62
C ALA A 91 6.85 19.75 -14.63
N ASN A 92 5.66 20.35 -14.39
CA ASN A 92 4.49 20.26 -15.24
C ASN A 92 4.14 18.81 -15.64
N LEU A 93 4.07 17.93 -14.65
CA LEU A 93 3.70 16.53 -14.81
C LEU A 93 2.20 16.35 -14.62
N ASP A 94 1.60 15.42 -15.37
CA ASP A 94 0.18 15.11 -15.22
C ASP A 94 -0.14 14.53 -13.83
N VAL A 95 0.71 13.66 -13.34
CA VAL A 95 0.63 13.09 -11.97
C VAL A 95 2.02 13.03 -11.36
N ASP A 96 2.25 13.85 -10.34
CA ASP A 96 3.55 13.99 -9.68
C ASP A 96 4.10 12.68 -9.11
N CYS A 97 3.22 11.79 -8.65
CA CYS A 97 3.59 10.53 -8.02
C CYS A 97 4.36 9.61 -8.98
N TYR A 98 3.94 9.55 -10.25
CA TYR A 98 4.59 8.72 -11.26
C TYR A 98 5.99 9.18 -11.65
N ALA A 99 6.39 10.38 -11.20
CA ALA A 99 7.77 10.82 -11.35
C ALA A 99 8.78 9.95 -10.60
N CYS A 100 8.35 9.24 -9.57
CA CYS A 100 9.21 8.43 -8.73
C CYS A 100 8.66 7.03 -8.44
N HIS A 101 7.35 6.85 -8.47
CA HIS A 101 6.71 5.58 -8.18
C HIS A 101 6.26 4.87 -9.45
N PRO A 102 6.22 3.52 -9.43
CA PRO A 102 5.70 2.75 -10.54
C PRO A 102 4.23 3.11 -10.78
N GLY A 103 3.83 3.22 -12.05
CA GLY A 103 2.52 3.70 -12.42
C GLY A 103 1.97 3.04 -13.67
N ILE A 104 1.69 3.83 -14.69
CA ILE A 104 0.97 3.40 -15.89
C ILE A 104 1.73 2.32 -16.66
N ARG A 105 3.03 2.47 -16.88
CA ARG A 105 3.82 1.51 -17.68
C ARG A 105 4.00 0.17 -16.98
N THR A 106 4.19 0.21 -15.66
CA THR A 106 4.31 -1.00 -14.84
C THR A 106 2.96 -1.55 -14.43
N GLN A 107 1.88 -0.79 -14.65
CA GLN A 107 0.52 -1.10 -14.19
C GLN A 107 0.48 -1.45 -12.69
N CYS A 108 1.26 -0.74 -11.90
CA CYS A 108 1.31 -0.96 -10.46
C CYS A 108 -0.04 -0.60 -9.80
N LEU A 109 -0.66 0.51 -10.23
CA LEU A 109 -2.05 0.82 -9.91
C LEU A 109 -2.93 0.29 -11.06
N ARG A 110 -3.74 -0.72 -10.80
CA ARG A 110 -4.50 -1.44 -11.82
C ARG A 110 -5.84 -2.00 -11.35
N ASP A 111 -6.28 -1.54 -10.22
CA ASP A 111 -7.45 -2.08 -9.53
C ASP A 111 -8.78 -1.47 -10.01
N VAL A 112 -9.86 -1.87 -9.34
CA VAL A 112 -11.20 -1.35 -9.62
C VAL A 112 -11.30 0.18 -9.44
N HIS A 113 -10.52 0.75 -8.52
CA HIS A 113 -10.50 2.20 -8.29
C HIS A 113 -9.83 2.94 -9.44
N PHE A 114 -8.71 2.40 -9.95
CA PHE A 114 -8.08 2.91 -11.16
C PHE A 114 -9.05 2.87 -12.36
N SER A 115 -9.77 1.76 -12.54
CA SER A 115 -10.79 1.64 -13.58
C SER A 115 -11.93 2.67 -13.44
N SER A 116 -12.12 3.18 -12.25
CA SER A 116 -13.09 4.24 -11.93
C SER A 116 -12.51 5.66 -12.01
N GLY A 117 -11.27 5.80 -12.50
CA GLY A 117 -10.59 7.08 -12.67
C GLY A 117 -9.95 7.64 -11.39
N MET A 118 -9.77 6.83 -10.35
CA MET A 118 -9.05 7.24 -9.15
C MET A 118 -7.54 7.09 -9.34
N GLU A 119 -6.81 8.03 -8.79
CA GLU A 119 -5.36 8.11 -8.83
C GLU A 119 -4.75 8.04 -7.42
N CYS A 120 -3.44 8.00 -7.34
CA CYS A 120 -2.70 7.91 -6.07
C CYS A 120 -3.19 8.91 -5.02
N THR A 121 -3.41 10.15 -5.45
CA THR A 121 -3.84 11.25 -4.57
C THR A 121 -5.25 11.09 -4.02
N SER A 122 -6.07 10.30 -4.66
CA SER A 122 -7.45 10.03 -4.18
C SER A 122 -7.46 9.29 -2.84
N CYS A 123 -6.41 8.50 -2.57
CA CYS A 123 -6.28 7.72 -1.34
C CYS A 123 -5.15 8.26 -0.44
N HIS A 124 -4.00 8.66 -1.02
CA HIS A 124 -2.82 9.07 -0.27
C HIS A 124 -2.73 10.57 0.00
N GLY A 125 -3.61 11.37 -0.60
CA GLY A 125 -3.50 12.82 -0.56
C GLY A 125 -2.36 13.34 -1.42
N SER A 126 -2.00 14.60 -1.22
CA SER A 126 -0.91 15.26 -1.92
C SER A 126 0.47 14.78 -1.42
N MET A 127 1.51 15.16 -2.12
CA MET A 127 2.88 14.91 -1.70
C MET A 127 3.20 15.55 -0.33
N THR A 128 2.55 16.67 0.00
CA THR A 128 2.65 17.32 1.30
C THR A 128 2.02 16.46 2.40
N ASP A 129 0.86 15.85 2.12
CA ASP A 129 0.19 14.96 3.07
C ASP A 129 1.03 13.69 3.32
N VAL A 130 1.64 13.15 2.27
CA VAL A 130 2.57 12.01 2.42
C VAL A 130 3.82 12.38 3.22
N ALA A 131 4.24 13.65 3.19
CA ALA A 131 5.38 14.17 3.96
C ALA A 131 5.05 14.55 5.40
N ASP A 132 3.79 14.46 5.81
CA ASP A 132 3.35 14.84 7.17
C ASP A 132 4.20 14.14 8.25
N PRO A 133 4.68 14.88 9.25
CA PRO A 133 5.51 14.32 10.32
C PRO A 133 4.81 13.27 11.19
N SER A 134 3.50 13.29 11.28
CA SER A 134 2.72 12.30 12.02
C SER A 134 2.58 10.98 11.27
N ARG A 135 2.79 11.00 9.96
CA ARG A 135 2.72 9.80 9.12
C ARG A 135 3.94 8.91 9.33
N LEU A 136 3.69 7.67 9.67
CA LEU A 136 4.71 6.65 9.83
C LEU A 136 4.78 5.82 8.54
N PRO A 137 5.89 5.89 7.77
CA PRO A 137 6.05 5.09 6.56
C PRO A 137 5.84 3.59 6.85
N TRP A 138 5.09 2.90 5.98
CA TRP A 138 4.75 1.47 6.09
C TRP A 138 3.77 1.10 7.23
N GLN A 139 3.31 2.08 8.02
CA GLN A 139 2.36 1.87 9.10
C GLN A 139 1.10 2.73 8.93
N THR A 140 1.24 3.92 8.37
CA THR A 140 0.10 4.77 8.05
C THR A 140 -0.32 4.54 6.61
N GLU A 141 -1.46 3.89 6.42
CA GLU A 141 -2.05 3.63 5.12
C GLU A 141 -3.47 4.22 5.03
N PRO A 142 -3.94 4.54 3.81
CA PRO A 142 -5.35 4.91 3.60
C PRO A 142 -6.27 3.78 4.02
N ARG A 143 -7.42 4.12 4.58
CA ARG A 143 -8.39 3.14 5.06
C ARG A 143 -9.58 3.07 4.11
N CYS A 144 -10.09 1.87 3.88
CA CYS A 144 -11.30 1.66 3.09
C CYS A 144 -12.49 2.43 3.69
N ALA A 145 -12.54 2.49 5.02
CA ALA A 145 -13.56 3.20 5.77
C ALA A 145 -13.60 4.72 5.53
N ASP A 146 -12.53 5.32 5.02
CA ASP A 146 -12.49 6.76 4.74
C ASP A 146 -13.40 7.13 3.57
N CYS A 147 -13.62 6.18 2.63
CA CYS A 147 -14.48 6.37 1.46
C CYS A 147 -15.68 5.43 1.44
N HIS A 148 -15.59 4.28 2.08
CA HIS A 148 -16.67 3.30 2.22
C HIS A 148 -17.27 3.36 3.63
N PRO A 149 -18.07 4.39 3.95
CA PRO A 149 -18.65 4.56 5.28
C PRO A 149 -19.60 3.39 5.58
N ARG A 150 -19.71 3.04 6.85
CA ARG A 150 -20.72 2.09 7.31
C ARG A 150 -22.07 2.48 6.78
N VAL A 151 -22.66 1.65 5.93
CA VAL A 151 -24.08 1.74 5.65
C VAL A 151 -24.78 1.10 6.86
N PRO A 152 -25.53 1.85 7.67
CA PRO A 152 -26.09 1.37 8.95
C PRO A 152 -26.90 0.09 8.84
N ARG A 153 -27.37 -0.25 7.64
CA ARG A 153 -28.25 -1.39 7.39
C ARG A 153 -27.51 -2.68 7.04
N TRP A 154 -26.23 -2.60 6.64
CA TRP A 154 -25.51 -3.76 6.08
C TRP A 154 -24.23 -4.09 6.82
N GLY A 155 -23.85 -3.31 7.84
CA GLY A 155 -22.71 -3.59 8.69
C GLY A 155 -21.47 -4.06 7.90
N PHE A 156 -20.83 -3.16 7.15
CA PHE A 156 -19.55 -3.52 6.54
C PHE A 156 -18.51 -3.71 7.63
N GLU A 157 -17.85 -4.84 7.59
CA GLU A 157 -16.65 -5.05 8.35
C GLU A 157 -15.54 -4.18 7.76
N MET A 158 -14.96 -3.34 8.60
CA MET A 158 -13.88 -2.44 8.22
C MET A 158 -12.57 -2.96 8.75
N GLU A 159 -11.48 -2.43 8.22
CA GLU A 159 -10.17 -2.74 8.78
C GLU A 159 -10.16 -2.45 10.27
N GLN A 160 -9.59 -3.36 11.02
CA GLN A 160 -9.43 -3.20 12.46
C GLN A 160 -8.61 -1.94 12.75
N PRO A 161 -8.97 -1.12 13.75
CA PRO A 161 -8.20 0.05 14.12
C PRO A 161 -6.73 -0.30 14.37
N ASN A 162 -5.83 0.51 13.83
CA ASN A 162 -4.37 0.34 13.95
C ASN A 162 -3.82 -0.98 13.37
N THR A 163 -4.58 -1.68 12.55
CA THR A 163 -4.14 -2.88 11.85
C THR A 163 -4.01 -2.57 10.37
N LEU A 164 -2.91 -2.99 9.77
CA LEU A 164 -2.67 -2.80 8.33
C LEU A 164 -3.62 -3.69 7.53
N TYR A 165 -4.00 -3.26 6.34
CA TYR A 165 -4.88 -4.04 5.45
C TYR A 165 -4.39 -5.48 5.27
N ARG A 166 -3.08 -5.68 5.09
CA ARG A 166 -2.48 -7.02 4.93
C ARG A 166 -2.69 -7.95 6.13
N ASP A 167 -2.89 -7.37 7.31
CA ASP A 167 -3.07 -8.10 8.57
C ASP A 167 -4.53 -8.08 9.02
N SER A 168 -5.37 -7.27 8.36
CA SER A 168 -6.80 -7.13 8.66
C SER A 168 -7.57 -8.37 8.24
N LYS A 169 -8.48 -8.77 9.10
CA LYS A 169 -9.31 -9.96 8.95
C LYS A 169 -10.77 -9.58 9.11
N GLY A 170 -11.59 -10.31 8.39
CA GLY A 170 -13.02 -10.28 8.50
C GLY A 170 -13.58 -11.69 8.39
N HIS A 171 -14.87 -11.81 8.25
CA HIS A 171 -15.54 -13.06 7.92
C HIS A 171 -14.94 -14.28 8.68
N HIS A 172 -15.05 -14.28 10.02
CA HIS A 172 -14.50 -15.33 10.90
C HIS A 172 -12.96 -15.51 10.79
N GLY A 173 -12.24 -14.43 10.62
CA GLY A 173 -10.78 -14.44 10.62
C GLY A 173 -10.11 -14.65 9.26
N VAL A 174 -10.87 -14.65 8.18
CA VAL A 174 -10.34 -14.63 6.81
C VAL A 174 -9.74 -13.27 6.51
N HIS A 175 -8.54 -13.24 5.92
CA HIS A 175 -7.92 -11.97 5.54
C HIS A 175 -8.73 -11.25 4.45
N CYS A 176 -8.88 -9.93 4.56
CA CYS A 176 -9.58 -9.11 3.58
C CYS A 176 -9.05 -9.32 2.16
N SER A 177 -7.72 -9.45 2.03
CA SER A 177 -7.06 -9.71 0.76
C SER A 177 -7.44 -11.04 0.10
N ALA A 178 -7.96 -12.02 0.84
CA ALA A 178 -8.38 -13.30 0.27
C ALA A 178 -9.59 -13.14 -0.66
N CYS A 179 -10.48 -12.19 -0.37
CA CYS A 179 -11.64 -11.90 -1.21
C CYS A 179 -11.42 -10.69 -2.14
N HIS A 180 -10.72 -9.67 -1.68
CA HIS A 180 -10.58 -8.40 -2.38
C HIS A 180 -9.30 -8.26 -3.20
N GLY A 181 -8.27 -9.04 -2.93
CA GLY A 181 -6.95 -8.89 -3.56
C GLY A 181 -6.05 -7.91 -2.79
N SER A 182 -4.95 -7.52 -3.41
CA SER A 182 -3.95 -6.64 -2.80
C SER A 182 -4.28 -5.17 -3.01
N PRO A 183 -3.82 -4.25 -2.14
CA PRO A 183 -3.84 -2.83 -2.44
C PRO A 183 -3.24 -2.54 -3.82
N HIS A 184 -3.78 -1.57 -4.55
CA HIS A 184 -3.46 -1.24 -5.95
C HIS A 184 -3.82 -2.35 -6.97
N ALA A 185 -4.32 -3.48 -6.51
CA ALA A 185 -4.83 -4.58 -7.33
C ALA A 185 -6.12 -5.19 -6.73
N ILE A 186 -6.97 -4.35 -6.13
CA ILE A 186 -8.30 -4.74 -5.64
C ILE A 186 -9.13 -5.20 -6.84
N THR A 187 -9.64 -6.40 -6.76
CA THR A 187 -10.33 -7.05 -7.89
C THR A 187 -11.75 -6.49 -8.10
N PRO A 188 -12.23 -6.39 -9.38
CA PRO A 188 -11.55 -6.80 -10.60
C PRO A 188 -10.46 -5.81 -11.03
N THR A 189 -9.34 -6.31 -11.55
CA THR A 189 -8.27 -5.47 -12.08
C THR A 189 -8.30 -5.42 -13.59
N VAL A 190 -7.59 -4.48 -14.19
CA VAL A 190 -7.42 -4.40 -15.65
C VAL A 190 -6.51 -5.50 -16.20
N GLN A 191 -5.78 -6.22 -15.33
CA GLN A 191 -4.95 -7.34 -15.74
C GLN A 191 -5.68 -8.68 -15.56
N LEU A 192 -5.79 -9.44 -16.63
CA LEU A 192 -6.46 -10.75 -16.60
C LEU A 192 -5.83 -11.70 -15.56
N ALA A 193 -4.51 -11.68 -15.43
CA ALA A 193 -3.78 -12.55 -14.51
C ALA A 193 -4.25 -12.42 -13.04
N ASP A 194 -4.54 -11.21 -12.59
CA ASP A 194 -5.04 -10.98 -11.21
C ASP A 194 -6.45 -11.55 -11.00
N ASN A 195 -7.24 -11.60 -12.08
CA ASN A 195 -8.65 -12.04 -12.02
C ASN A 195 -8.80 -13.57 -12.17
N MET A 196 -7.75 -14.27 -12.61
CA MET A 196 -7.83 -15.69 -12.95
C MET A 196 -8.29 -16.57 -11.80
N GLN A 197 -7.83 -16.30 -10.58
CA GLN A 197 -8.26 -17.07 -9.41
C GLN A 197 -9.76 -16.93 -9.16
N ALA A 198 -10.27 -15.70 -9.16
CA ALA A 198 -11.68 -15.44 -8.97
C ALA A 198 -12.53 -16.09 -10.08
N ILE A 199 -12.09 -16.00 -11.33
CA ILE A 199 -12.76 -16.63 -12.46
C ILE A 199 -12.80 -18.15 -12.29
N ALA A 200 -11.69 -18.77 -11.90
CA ALA A 200 -11.60 -20.21 -11.70
C ALA A 200 -12.51 -20.70 -10.57
N LEU A 201 -12.59 -19.95 -9.47
CA LEU A 201 -13.33 -20.37 -8.28
C LEU A 201 -14.82 -20.06 -8.36
N GLN A 202 -15.22 -18.93 -8.95
CA GLN A 202 -16.62 -18.48 -8.93
C GLN A 202 -17.23 -18.23 -10.32
N GLY A 203 -16.43 -18.34 -11.39
CA GLY A 203 -16.90 -18.18 -12.78
C GLY A 203 -16.91 -16.74 -13.29
N LYS A 204 -16.51 -15.76 -12.47
CA LYS A 204 -16.45 -14.33 -12.84
C LYS A 204 -15.28 -13.62 -12.17
N PRO A 205 -14.76 -12.53 -12.75
CA PRO A 205 -13.79 -11.69 -12.06
C PRO A 205 -14.45 -10.90 -10.92
N GLY A 206 -13.62 -10.31 -10.05
CA GLY A 206 -14.07 -9.47 -8.94
C GLY A 206 -13.82 -10.11 -7.58
N LYS A 207 -14.31 -9.45 -6.54
CA LYS A 207 -14.21 -10.00 -5.18
C LYS A 207 -14.84 -11.40 -5.12
N ILE A 208 -14.33 -12.25 -4.25
CA ILE A 208 -14.96 -13.54 -4.00
C ILE A 208 -16.25 -13.30 -3.22
N ASP A 209 -17.39 -13.51 -3.87
CA ASP A 209 -18.74 -13.30 -3.33
C ASP A 209 -19.61 -14.55 -3.41
N LYS A 210 -19.12 -15.63 -4.00
CA LYS A 210 -19.81 -16.92 -4.05
C LYS A 210 -19.45 -17.75 -2.82
N CYS A 211 -20.36 -17.83 -1.87
CA CYS A 211 -20.16 -18.54 -0.59
C CYS A 211 -19.62 -19.96 -0.76
N THR A 212 -20.08 -20.67 -1.81
CA THR A 212 -19.66 -22.06 -2.08
C THR A 212 -18.22 -22.20 -2.60
N VAL A 213 -17.46 -21.11 -2.73
CA VAL A 213 -16.00 -21.21 -2.91
C VAL A 213 -15.34 -21.76 -1.66
N CYS A 214 -15.84 -21.42 -0.49
CA CYS A 214 -15.30 -21.83 0.80
C CYS A 214 -16.27 -22.71 1.62
N HIS A 215 -17.58 -22.61 1.39
CA HIS A 215 -18.60 -23.35 2.13
C HIS A 215 -19.18 -24.47 1.28
N THR A 216 -19.48 -25.60 1.91
CA THR A 216 -20.13 -26.75 1.24
C THR A 216 -21.56 -26.46 0.81
N GLN A 217 -22.20 -25.48 1.46
CA GLN A 217 -23.54 -25.00 1.15
C GLN A 217 -23.57 -23.49 1.28
N THR A 218 -24.47 -22.83 0.56
CA THR A 218 -24.72 -21.40 0.77
C THR A 218 -25.35 -21.23 2.15
N PRO A 219 -24.78 -20.40 3.04
CA PRO A 219 -25.39 -20.10 4.33
C PRO A 219 -26.78 -19.49 4.18
N ASP A 220 -27.67 -19.75 5.12
CA ASP A 220 -29.03 -19.20 5.12
C ASP A 220 -29.02 -17.67 5.24
N GLU A 221 -27.98 -17.13 5.90
CA GLU A 221 -27.68 -15.70 5.97
C GLU A 221 -26.40 -15.43 5.22
N SER A 222 -26.48 -14.74 4.09
CA SER A 222 -25.30 -14.36 3.29
C SER A 222 -24.84 -12.95 3.70
N PHE A 223 -23.89 -12.88 4.61
CA PHE A 223 -23.23 -11.62 4.95
C PHE A 223 -21.77 -11.68 4.52
N ASP A 224 -21.42 -10.91 3.52
CA ASP A 224 -20.03 -10.75 3.10
C ASP A 224 -19.21 -10.02 4.17
N HIS A 225 -19.86 -9.15 4.93
CA HIS A 225 -19.27 -8.29 5.94
C HIS A 225 -20.15 -8.21 7.17
N ARG A 226 -19.85 -8.99 8.18
CA ARG A 226 -20.43 -8.84 9.50
C ARG A 226 -19.46 -8.07 10.39
N TYR A 227 -19.92 -6.95 10.95
CA TYR A 227 -19.26 -6.39 12.11
C TYR A 227 -19.68 -7.23 13.32
N GLU A 228 -18.77 -8.04 13.82
CA GLU A 228 -18.89 -8.55 15.17
C GLU A 228 -18.55 -7.37 16.08
N ALA A 229 -19.57 -6.67 16.59
CA ALA A 229 -19.40 -5.93 17.81
C ALA A 229 -18.89 -6.96 18.82
N GLU A 230 -17.81 -6.64 19.52
CA GLU A 230 -17.42 -7.43 20.70
C GLU A 230 -18.68 -7.54 21.55
N ASP A 231 -19.21 -8.73 21.63
CA ASP A 231 -20.43 -9.01 22.37
C ASP A 231 -20.02 -9.07 23.82
N ASP A 232 -20.36 -8.03 24.58
CA ASP A 232 -20.35 -8.16 26.03
C ASP A 232 -21.47 -9.14 26.41
N GLY A 233 -21.17 -10.43 26.30
CA GLY A 233 -21.81 -11.52 27.02
C GLY A 233 -23.29 -11.78 26.70
N GLY A 234 -23.62 -12.09 25.46
CA GLY A 234 -24.88 -12.69 25.08
C GLY A 234 -24.66 -14.02 24.37
N GLU A 235 -25.08 -15.11 24.98
CA GLU A 235 -25.05 -16.45 24.38
C GLU A 235 -25.93 -16.48 23.12
N GLY A 236 -25.31 -16.38 21.94
CA GLY A 236 -25.97 -16.53 20.65
C GLY A 236 -25.63 -17.88 20.04
N GLU A 237 -26.60 -18.78 20.04
CA GLU A 237 -26.53 -20.09 19.37
C GLU A 237 -26.18 -19.95 17.90
N GLY A 238 -25.17 -20.68 17.44
CA GLY A 238 -25.03 -20.99 16.03
C GLY A 238 -23.65 -21.05 15.43
N ASP A 239 -22.65 -21.59 16.11
CA ASP A 239 -21.42 -22.07 15.49
C ASP A 239 -21.73 -23.22 14.53
N LYS A 240 -21.98 -22.93 13.26
CA LYS A 240 -21.88 -23.94 12.20
C LYS A 240 -20.48 -23.86 11.61
N ALA A 241 -19.69 -24.84 11.99
CA ALA A 241 -18.29 -25.03 11.72
C ALA A 241 -17.88 -24.73 10.28
N PHE A 242 -16.85 -23.90 10.13
CA PHE A 242 -16.01 -23.86 8.96
C PHE A 242 -15.34 -25.23 8.80
N SER A 243 -15.64 -25.92 7.70
CA SER A 243 -14.92 -27.13 7.30
C SER A 243 -13.93 -26.74 6.21
N PRO A 244 -12.61 -26.81 6.45
CA PRO A 244 -11.65 -26.65 5.38
C PRO A 244 -11.84 -27.74 4.34
N LEU A 245 -11.72 -27.36 3.07
CA LEU A 245 -11.68 -28.31 1.95
C LEU A 245 -10.44 -29.19 2.06
N PRO A 246 -10.53 -30.46 1.61
CA PRO A 246 -9.43 -31.42 1.68
C PRO A 246 -8.22 -31.02 0.82
#